data_81dbfb8e79ac44d069ef615284bb2bb4
#
_entry.id   81dbfb8e79ac44d069ef615284bb2bb4
#
_cell.length_a   1.000
_cell.length_b   1.000
_cell.length_c   1.000
_cell.angle_alpha   90.00
_cell.angle_beta   90.00
_cell.angle_gamma   90.00
#
_symmetry.space_group_name_H-M   'P 1'
#
loop_
_entity.id
_entity.type
_entity.pdbx_description
1 polymer ?
#
loop_
_entity_poly.entity_id
_entity_poly.type
_entity_poly.pdbx_seq_one_letter_code
_entity_poly.pdbx_strand_id
1 'polypeptide(L)'
;MYVLCAVSATTADCEVGRGTINILPDDVLLLIFHFDRLIYLDELRGFYWAQSVFWRWHRLIHVCRRWRSVVFGSPNFLGLRLVCRPGTPMGLVGIWPPLPIIVTNYLMTYTTVPGDYFTTVPGDYFDAVIMHPDRICEIQLFLLTSSQLQRLATARQEQFPALIHLMMHFKDNQPAPALPDGFLGRSTPSLQTLDFDSIPFPALPKLLLSATDLVDLTLDHIPHSGYFSPEALVTGLAVSANLTYLTIEFESPLSRPNREIRRPLQPTRIILPAITRFQFQGVSEYLEDVLAQIDAPLLDSIWITFFHQLIFDIPQLAQFMRRTARFQTLNEAHLYFDDSGVQVATLPLSRALDEKSRLRISCKKLDWQLSSLAQVFTSFFPSIDMVEHLYIYRPRNLPSQWQDDIENGQWLETLDPFTAVTDLYLCKEFAQCITPALQELVEERVMDVLPALESLFLEELQPSGPVQEAIGQFVAARRLLGHPVAVIDLS
;
A
#
# COMPACT_ATOMS: atom_id res chain seq x y z
N MET A 1 -26.76 -1.23 -25.02
CA MET A 1 -27.99 -1.71 -25.68
C MET A 1 -27.84 -3.22 -25.82
N TYR A 2 -28.21 -3.98 -24.76
CA TYR A 2 -28.14 -5.43 -24.81
C TYR A 2 -29.47 -5.95 -25.30
N VAL A 3 -29.42 -6.61 -26.47
CA VAL A 3 -30.54 -7.26 -27.13
C VAL A 3 -30.95 -8.47 -26.30
N LEU A 4 -32.19 -8.49 -25.88
CA LEU A 4 -32.88 -9.67 -25.32
C LEU A 4 -32.96 -10.75 -26.41
N CYS A 5 -32.08 -11.73 -26.40
CA CYS A 5 -32.27 -12.96 -27.16
C CYS A 5 -33.29 -13.82 -26.44
N ALA A 6 -34.51 -13.82 -26.95
CA ALA A 6 -35.48 -14.83 -26.64
C ALA A 6 -35.05 -16.18 -27.24
N VAL A 7 -34.62 -17.11 -26.40
CA VAL A 7 -34.42 -18.51 -26.82
C VAL A 7 -35.79 -19.21 -26.80
N SER A 8 -36.37 -19.43 -27.99
CA SER A 8 -37.45 -20.35 -28.20
C SER A 8 -36.99 -21.77 -27.92
N ALA A 9 -37.43 -22.35 -26.82
CA ALA A 9 -37.24 -23.76 -26.53
C ALA A 9 -38.30 -24.56 -27.30
N THR A 10 -37.86 -25.27 -28.33
CA THR A 10 -38.64 -26.35 -28.95
C THR A 10 -38.66 -27.52 -27.97
N THR A 11 -39.87 -27.91 -27.62
CA THR A 11 -40.17 -29.13 -26.84
C THR A 11 -39.80 -30.38 -27.63
N ALA A 12 -38.75 -31.07 -27.17
CA ALA A 12 -38.53 -32.48 -27.51
C ALA A 12 -38.71 -33.29 -26.21
N ASP A 13 -39.69 -34.20 -26.22
CA ASP A 13 -39.96 -35.13 -25.14
C ASP A 13 -38.76 -36.06 -24.91
N CYS A 14 -38.15 -35.94 -23.73
CA CYS A 14 -37.26 -36.96 -23.15
C CYS A 14 -37.77 -37.22 -21.72
N GLU A 15 -38.56 -38.33 -21.57
CA GLU A 15 -38.86 -38.90 -20.27
C GLU A 15 -37.64 -39.54 -19.64
N VAL A 16 -36.82 -38.75 -18.90
CA VAL A 16 -35.85 -39.27 -17.95
C VAL A 16 -36.12 -38.56 -16.64
N GLY A 17 -36.34 -39.33 -15.57
CA GLY A 17 -36.66 -38.99 -14.18
C GLY A 17 -36.52 -37.50 -13.79
N ARG A 18 -37.60 -36.75 -13.82
CA ARG A 18 -37.68 -35.35 -13.38
C ARG A 18 -37.56 -35.29 -11.87
N GLY A 19 -36.34 -35.35 -11.34
CA GLY A 19 -36.06 -34.75 -10.05
C GLY A 19 -36.19 -33.23 -10.21
N THR A 20 -37.43 -32.71 -10.10
CA THR A 20 -37.67 -31.28 -10.31
C THR A 20 -37.10 -30.54 -9.13
N ILE A 21 -36.16 -29.62 -9.36
CA ILE A 21 -35.57 -28.67 -8.38
C ILE A 21 -36.69 -27.96 -7.56
N ASN A 22 -37.91 -27.97 -8.06
CA ASN A 22 -39.12 -27.48 -7.40
C ASN A 22 -39.55 -28.31 -6.18
N ILE A 23 -39.01 -29.51 -5.95
CA ILE A 23 -39.27 -30.35 -4.77
C ILE A 23 -38.43 -29.91 -3.57
N LEU A 24 -37.30 -29.24 -3.83
CA LEU A 24 -36.39 -28.78 -2.74
C LEU A 24 -37.10 -27.73 -1.87
N PRO A 25 -36.97 -27.82 -0.53
CA PRO A 25 -37.40 -26.76 0.39
C PRO A 25 -36.72 -25.42 0.09
N ASP A 26 -37.30 -24.30 0.51
CA ASP A 26 -36.78 -22.96 0.20
C ASP A 26 -35.46 -22.67 0.89
N ASP A 27 -35.25 -23.23 2.08
CA ASP A 27 -33.96 -23.17 2.82
C ASP A 27 -32.85 -23.92 2.11
N VAL A 28 -33.11 -25.07 1.48
CA VAL A 28 -32.14 -25.81 0.67
C VAL A 28 -31.83 -25.04 -0.61
N LEU A 29 -32.81 -24.44 -1.27
CA LEU A 29 -32.58 -23.58 -2.43
C LEU A 29 -31.69 -22.37 -2.04
N LEU A 30 -31.97 -21.76 -0.90
CA LEU A 30 -31.21 -20.63 -0.39
C LEU A 30 -29.74 -21.00 -0.13
N LEU A 31 -29.48 -22.18 0.46
CA LEU A 31 -28.12 -22.71 0.64
C LEU A 31 -27.42 -22.95 -0.69
N ILE A 32 -28.11 -23.54 -1.69
CA ILE A 32 -27.54 -23.75 -3.03
C ILE A 32 -27.15 -22.41 -3.66
N PHE A 33 -27.99 -21.38 -3.56
CA PHE A 33 -27.69 -20.05 -4.08
C PHE A 33 -26.52 -19.39 -3.35
N HIS A 34 -26.41 -19.62 -2.04
CA HIS A 34 -25.30 -19.13 -1.25
C HIS A 34 -23.97 -19.81 -1.63
N PHE A 35 -23.97 -21.14 -1.83
CA PHE A 35 -22.79 -21.87 -2.27
C PHE A 35 -22.35 -21.49 -3.69
N ASP A 36 -23.28 -21.29 -4.64
CA ASP A 36 -22.96 -20.80 -5.99
C ASP A 36 -22.21 -19.46 -5.91
N ARG A 37 -22.57 -18.60 -4.97
CA ARG A 37 -21.86 -17.35 -4.70
C ARG A 37 -20.47 -17.57 -4.13
N LEU A 38 -20.30 -18.46 -3.14
CA LEU A 38 -19.00 -18.68 -2.45
C LEU A 38 -17.95 -19.30 -3.37
N ILE A 39 -18.32 -20.27 -4.20
CA ILE A 39 -17.41 -20.92 -5.16
C ILE A 39 -16.73 -19.86 -6.04
N TYR A 40 -17.48 -18.84 -6.45
CA TYR A 40 -16.97 -17.80 -7.33
C TYR A 40 -16.09 -16.77 -6.60
N LEU A 41 -16.35 -16.53 -5.33
CA LEU A 41 -15.49 -15.66 -4.50
C LEU A 41 -14.09 -16.27 -4.30
N ASP A 42 -14.02 -17.59 -4.22
CA ASP A 42 -12.76 -18.31 -4.02
C ASP A 42 -11.90 -18.35 -5.31
N GLU A 43 -12.55 -18.46 -6.48
CA GLU A 43 -11.85 -18.36 -7.78
C GLU A 43 -11.26 -16.97 -8.07
N LEU A 44 -11.77 -15.92 -7.41
CA LEU A 44 -11.36 -14.52 -7.60
C LEU A 44 -10.41 -14.00 -6.50
N ARG A 45 -9.92 -14.85 -5.61
CA ARG A 45 -8.88 -14.51 -4.64
C ARG A 45 -7.62 -14.03 -5.34
N GLY A 46 -7.44 -12.74 -5.43
CA GLY A 46 -6.28 -12.09 -6.08
C GLY A 46 -6.64 -10.89 -6.93
N PHE A 47 -7.89 -10.69 -7.25
CA PHE A 47 -8.35 -9.47 -7.91
C PHE A 47 -9.30 -8.70 -6.99
N TYR A 48 -8.99 -7.47 -6.70
CA TYR A 48 -9.79 -6.52 -5.87
C TYR A 48 -11.22 -6.28 -6.40
N TRP A 49 -11.67 -7.03 -7.41
CA TRP A 49 -12.83 -6.68 -8.22
C TRP A 49 -13.83 -7.83 -8.36
N ALA A 50 -14.38 -8.27 -7.23
CA ALA A 50 -15.44 -9.27 -7.19
C ALA A 50 -16.78 -8.79 -7.81
N GLN A 51 -16.77 -7.79 -8.69
CA GLN A 51 -17.98 -7.19 -9.26
C GLN A 51 -18.82 -8.17 -10.10
N SER A 52 -18.20 -9.18 -10.72
CA SER A 52 -18.94 -10.20 -11.45
C SER A 52 -19.87 -11.04 -10.57
N VAL A 53 -19.55 -11.15 -9.28
CA VAL A 53 -20.36 -11.89 -8.28
C VAL A 53 -21.67 -11.17 -7.99
N PHE A 54 -21.69 -9.83 -8.01
CA PHE A 54 -22.87 -9.05 -7.66
C PHE A 54 -24.03 -9.16 -8.66
N TRP A 55 -23.76 -9.59 -9.91
CA TRP A 55 -24.78 -9.71 -10.95
C TRP A 55 -25.38 -11.11 -11.08
N ARG A 56 -24.82 -12.14 -10.42
CA ARG A 56 -25.31 -13.52 -10.59
C ARG A 56 -26.69 -13.75 -10.06
N TRP A 57 -27.07 -13.10 -8.96
CA TRP A 57 -28.40 -13.22 -8.40
C TRP A 57 -29.51 -12.78 -9.38
N HIS A 58 -29.22 -11.89 -10.33
CA HIS A 58 -30.15 -11.53 -11.40
C HIS A 58 -30.58 -12.75 -12.21
N ARG A 59 -29.68 -13.70 -12.45
CA ARG A 59 -30.03 -14.94 -13.17
C ARG A 59 -31.03 -15.77 -12.37
N LEU A 60 -30.84 -15.85 -11.07
CA LEU A 60 -31.72 -16.64 -10.19
C LEU A 60 -33.13 -16.10 -10.14
N ILE A 61 -33.33 -14.79 -10.11
CA ILE A 61 -34.67 -14.16 -10.07
C ILE A 61 -35.42 -14.25 -11.38
N HIS A 62 -34.74 -14.56 -12.49
CA HIS A 62 -35.40 -14.75 -13.80
C HIS A 62 -35.79 -16.20 -14.09
N VAL A 63 -35.42 -17.16 -13.24
CA VAL A 63 -35.79 -18.58 -13.43
C VAL A 63 -37.28 -18.80 -13.22
N CYS A 64 -37.83 -18.46 -12.06
CA CYS A 64 -39.25 -18.58 -11.77
C CYS A 64 -39.69 -17.66 -10.60
N ARG A 65 -41.02 -17.56 -10.37
CA ARG A 65 -41.57 -16.74 -9.27
C ARG A 65 -41.09 -17.20 -7.89
N ARG A 66 -41.01 -18.51 -7.66
CA ARG A 66 -40.56 -19.09 -6.39
C ARG A 66 -39.09 -18.71 -6.10
N TRP A 67 -38.19 -18.88 -7.07
CA TRP A 67 -36.79 -18.50 -6.91
C TRP A 67 -36.64 -17.00 -6.61
N ARG A 68 -37.39 -16.17 -7.31
CA ARG A 68 -37.44 -14.73 -7.04
C ARG A 68 -37.88 -14.43 -5.61
N SER A 69 -38.89 -15.14 -5.11
CA SER A 69 -39.39 -14.98 -3.73
C SER A 69 -38.33 -15.42 -2.71
N VAL A 70 -37.65 -16.55 -2.93
CA VAL A 70 -36.56 -17.04 -2.05
C VAL A 70 -35.40 -16.07 -2.02
N VAL A 71 -34.94 -15.59 -3.20
CA VAL A 71 -33.81 -14.65 -3.31
C VAL A 71 -34.10 -13.34 -2.59
N PHE A 72 -35.26 -12.72 -2.86
CA PHE A 72 -35.64 -11.46 -2.23
C PHE A 72 -36.14 -11.61 -0.79
N GLY A 73 -36.51 -12.80 -0.37
CA GLY A 73 -36.88 -13.09 1.02
C GLY A 73 -35.65 -13.11 1.98
N SER A 74 -34.47 -13.27 1.45
CA SER A 74 -33.21 -13.36 2.25
C SER A 74 -32.07 -12.54 1.66
N PRO A 75 -32.24 -11.23 1.45
CA PRO A 75 -31.27 -10.39 0.75
C PRO A 75 -29.95 -10.29 1.48
N ASN A 76 -29.97 -10.21 2.81
CA ASN A 76 -28.76 -10.12 3.63
C ASN A 76 -27.95 -11.42 3.60
N PHE A 77 -28.62 -12.57 3.68
CA PHE A 77 -27.97 -13.88 3.63
C PHE A 77 -27.25 -14.11 2.30
N LEU A 78 -27.89 -13.74 1.20
CA LEU A 78 -27.29 -13.79 -0.15
C LEU A 78 -26.40 -12.59 -0.45
N GLY A 79 -26.32 -11.59 0.44
CA GLY A 79 -25.55 -10.36 0.24
C GLY A 79 -25.94 -9.63 -1.05
N LEU A 80 -27.26 -9.54 -1.31
CA LEU A 80 -27.76 -8.89 -2.52
C LEU A 80 -27.43 -7.40 -2.50
N ARG A 81 -26.93 -6.88 -3.61
CA ARG A 81 -26.63 -5.47 -3.79
C ARG A 81 -27.03 -5.02 -5.18
N LEU A 82 -27.48 -3.77 -5.30
CA LEU A 82 -27.77 -3.13 -6.58
C LEU A 82 -26.53 -2.35 -7.04
N VAL A 83 -25.94 -2.77 -8.15
CA VAL A 83 -24.78 -2.07 -8.71
C VAL A 83 -25.25 -1.04 -9.71
N CYS A 84 -25.02 0.23 -9.39
CA CYS A 84 -25.29 1.37 -10.25
C CYS A 84 -24.02 1.80 -10.97
N ARG A 85 -24.07 1.86 -12.30
CA ARG A 85 -22.97 2.27 -13.20
C ARG A 85 -23.45 3.36 -14.14
N PRO A 86 -22.54 4.12 -14.78
CA PRO A 86 -22.89 5.00 -15.88
C PRO A 86 -23.73 4.24 -16.92
N GLY A 87 -24.90 4.80 -17.27
CA GLY A 87 -25.86 4.15 -18.16
C GLY A 87 -26.85 3.18 -17.50
N THR A 88 -26.78 2.93 -16.20
CA THR A 88 -27.82 2.21 -15.47
C THR A 88 -29.11 3.05 -15.45
N PRO A 89 -30.24 2.53 -15.98
CA PRO A 89 -31.50 3.27 -15.95
C PRO A 89 -31.95 3.53 -14.51
N MET A 90 -32.08 4.78 -14.12
CA MET A 90 -32.39 5.17 -12.73
C MET A 90 -33.75 4.67 -12.24
N GLY A 91 -34.70 4.46 -13.16
CA GLY A 91 -35.97 3.81 -12.83
C GLY A 91 -35.82 2.43 -12.18
N LEU A 92 -34.72 1.72 -12.40
CA LEU A 92 -34.46 0.42 -11.79
C LEU A 92 -34.28 0.51 -10.28
N VAL A 93 -33.77 1.60 -9.73
CA VAL A 93 -33.55 1.79 -8.28
C VAL A 93 -34.88 1.76 -7.52
N GLY A 94 -35.99 2.24 -8.15
CA GLY A 94 -37.34 2.20 -7.58
C GLY A 94 -38.10 0.91 -7.83
N ILE A 95 -37.70 0.10 -8.82
CA ILE A 95 -38.41 -1.15 -9.18
C ILE A 95 -37.99 -2.31 -8.27
N TRP A 96 -36.72 -2.35 -7.84
CA TRP A 96 -36.20 -3.41 -6.99
C TRP A 96 -36.57 -3.20 -5.52
N PRO A 97 -36.60 -4.27 -4.71
CA PRO A 97 -36.66 -4.15 -3.26
C PRO A 97 -35.57 -3.18 -2.75
N PRO A 98 -35.67 -2.60 -1.54
CA PRO A 98 -34.70 -1.65 -1.00
C PRO A 98 -33.37 -2.31 -0.68
N LEU A 99 -32.70 -2.82 -1.72
CA LEU A 99 -31.36 -3.41 -1.62
C LEU A 99 -30.29 -2.33 -1.39
N PRO A 100 -29.20 -2.68 -0.68
CA PRO A 100 -28.02 -1.82 -0.61
C PRO A 100 -27.46 -1.50 -2.01
N ILE A 101 -26.96 -0.27 -2.19
CA ILE A 101 -26.51 0.25 -3.48
C ILE A 101 -24.98 0.36 -3.50
N ILE A 102 -24.37 -0.17 -4.55
CA ILE A 102 -22.97 0.07 -4.91
C ILE A 102 -22.94 1.06 -6.08
N VAL A 103 -22.21 2.13 -5.92
CA VAL A 103 -21.98 3.15 -6.96
C VAL A 103 -20.59 2.98 -7.52
N THR A 104 -20.44 2.70 -8.81
CA THR A 104 -19.13 2.53 -9.42
C THR A 104 -19.09 2.97 -10.88
N ASN A 105 -17.98 3.55 -11.32
CA ASN A 105 -17.71 3.84 -12.74
C ASN A 105 -16.76 2.83 -13.39
N TYR A 106 -16.39 1.78 -12.67
CA TYR A 106 -15.55 0.72 -13.20
C TYR A 106 -16.34 -0.20 -14.13
N LEU A 107 -15.83 -0.41 -15.34
CA LEU A 107 -16.38 -1.37 -16.29
C LEU A 107 -15.42 -2.56 -16.43
N MET A 108 -15.89 -3.74 -16.05
CA MET A 108 -15.25 -4.98 -16.50
C MET A 108 -15.54 -5.16 -17.99
N THR A 109 -14.69 -4.66 -18.86
CA THR A 109 -14.70 -5.07 -20.26
C THR A 109 -13.70 -6.20 -20.43
N TYR A 110 -14.17 -7.35 -20.90
CA TYR A 110 -13.30 -8.47 -21.34
C TYR A 110 -12.57 -8.13 -22.65
N THR A 111 -12.43 -6.85 -22.99
CA THR A 111 -11.71 -6.41 -24.16
C THR A 111 -10.22 -6.40 -23.85
N THR A 112 -9.46 -7.01 -24.72
CA THR A 112 -8.00 -7.19 -24.64
C THR A 112 -7.20 -5.91 -24.83
N VAL A 113 -7.84 -4.73 -24.78
CA VAL A 113 -7.18 -3.43 -24.95
C VAL A 113 -6.91 -2.86 -23.55
N PRO A 114 -5.64 -2.77 -23.12
CA PRO A 114 -5.30 -2.10 -21.86
C PRO A 114 -5.65 -0.62 -21.96
N GLY A 115 -6.52 -0.14 -21.09
CA GLY A 115 -6.85 1.30 -20.96
C GLY A 115 -8.32 1.66 -20.90
N ASP A 116 -9.24 0.81 -21.40
CA ASP A 116 -10.68 1.13 -21.49
C ASP A 116 -11.52 0.59 -20.33
N TYR A 117 -10.92 0.40 -19.14
CA TYR A 117 -11.65 -0.15 -17.99
C TYR A 117 -12.57 0.86 -17.30
N PHE A 118 -12.44 2.15 -17.61
CA PHE A 118 -13.19 3.22 -16.94
C PHE A 118 -13.98 4.05 -17.94
N THR A 119 -15.26 4.27 -17.65
CA THR A 119 -16.06 5.22 -18.44
C THR A 119 -16.11 6.57 -17.75
N THR A 120 -16.08 7.63 -18.55
CA THR A 120 -16.42 8.97 -18.09
C THR A 120 -17.83 8.95 -17.51
N VAL A 121 -17.97 9.44 -16.27
CA VAL A 121 -19.26 9.45 -15.58
C VAL A 121 -20.11 10.62 -16.08
N PRO A 122 -21.29 10.40 -16.70
CA PRO A 122 -22.21 11.48 -17.03
C PRO A 122 -22.66 12.20 -15.75
N GLY A 123 -22.82 13.52 -15.80
CA GLY A 123 -23.18 14.31 -14.62
C GLY A 123 -24.48 13.88 -13.96
N ASP A 124 -25.49 13.54 -14.75
CA ASP A 124 -26.83 13.15 -14.28
C ASP A 124 -26.86 11.82 -13.50
N TYR A 125 -25.80 11.00 -13.65
CA TYR A 125 -25.66 9.74 -12.94
C TYR A 125 -25.46 9.92 -11.44
N PHE A 126 -24.61 10.86 -11.03
CA PHE A 126 -24.35 11.14 -9.61
C PHE A 126 -25.59 11.69 -8.91
N ASP A 127 -26.27 12.65 -9.54
CA ASP A 127 -27.43 13.31 -8.96
C ASP A 127 -28.55 12.30 -8.65
N ALA A 128 -28.70 11.31 -9.53
CA ALA A 128 -29.73 10.31 -9.40
C ALA A 128 -29.42 9.23 -8.36
N VAL A 129 -28.13 8.88 -8.18
CA VAL A 129 -27.72 7.86 -7.19
C VAL A 129 -27.75 8.46 -5.78
N ILE A 130 -27.34 9.70 -5.61
CA ILE A 130 -27.32 10.42 -4.31
C ILE A 130 -28.72 10.65 -3.75
N MET A 131 -29.77 10.46 -4.54
CA MET A 131 -31.16 10.51 -4.03
C MET A 131 -31.52 9.42 -3.00
N HIS A 132 -30.67 8.40 -2.80
CA HIS A 132 -30.88 7.30 -1.86
C HIS A 132 -29.68 7.08 -0.94
N PRO A 133 -29.23 8.11 -0.19
CA PRO A 133 -27.99 8.03 0.62
C PRO A 133 -28.07 6.98 1.74
N ASP A 134 -29.29 6.70 2.22
CA ASP A 134 -29.61 5.69 3.24
C ASP A 134 -29.33 4.25 2.77
N ARG A 135 -29.29 4.01 1.45
CA ARG A 135 -29.07 2.70 0.85
C ARG A 135 -27.65 2.52 0.27
N ILE A 136 -26.91 3.60 0.08
CA ILE A 136 -25.56 3.51 -0.48
C ILE A 136 -24.62 2.90 0.55
N CYS A 137 -24.12 1.70 0.25
CA CYS A 137 -23.17 1.00 1.11
C CYS A 137 -21.74 1.05 0.58
N GLU A 138 -21.55 1.37 -0.71
CA GLU A 138 -20.24 1.39 -1.34
C GLU A 138 -20.20 2.43 -2.47
N ILE A 139 -19.11 3.21 -2.51
CA ILE A 139 -18.81 4.18 -3.56
C ILE A 139 -17.40 3.89 -4.08
N GLN A 140 -17.28 3.58 -5.37
CA GLN A 140 -16.01 3.30 -6.04
C GLN A 140 -15.91 4.15 -7.31
N LEU A 141 -15.13 5.21 -7.26
CA LEU A 141 -15.02 6.17 -8.37
C LEU A 141 -13.57 6.37 -8.75
N PHE A 142 -13.23 6.00 -9.98
CA PHE A 142 -11.88 6.06 -10.52
C PHE A 142 -11.77 7.11 -11.61
N LEU A 143 -10.58 7.66 -11.78
CA LEU A 143 -10.27 8.65 -12.82
C LEU A 143 -11.24 9.85 -12.81
N LEU A 144 -11.57 10.32 -11.61
CA LEU A 144 -12.44 11.49 -11.44
C LEU A 144 -11.79 12.74 -12.02
N THR A 145 -12.59 13.54 -12.73
CA THR A 145 -12.19 14.87 -13.19
C THR A 145 -12.53 15.95 -12.16
N SER A 146 -11.91 17.13 -12.29
CA SER A 146 -12.17 18.28 -11.42
C SER A 146 -13.66 18.64 -11.37
N SER A 147 -14.35 18.62 -12.53
CA SER A 147 -15.78 18.91 -12.59
C SER A 147 -16.64 17.86 -11.87
N GLN A 148 -16.28 16.59 -11.93
CA GLN A 148 -16.98 15.51 -11.24
C GLN A 148 -16.75 15.59 -9.73
N LEU A 149 -15.50 15.79 -9.29
CA LEU A 149 -15.19 15.96 -7.88
C LEU A 149 -15.89 17.20 -7.29
N GLN A 150 -15.92 18.33 -8.03
CA GLN A 150 -16.66 19.53 -7.64
C GLN A 150 -18.16 19.25 -7.43
N ARG A 151 -18.77 18.49 -8.32
CA ARG A 151 -20.18 18.09 -8.18
C ARG A 151 -20.43 17.21 -6.97
N LEU A 152 -19.57 16.22 -6.74
CA LEU A 152 -19.63 15.41 -5.51
C LEU A 152 -19.49 16.26 -4.26
N ALA A 153 -18.56 17.22 -4.27
CA ALA A 153 -18.33 18.13 -3.16
C ALA A 153 -19.52 19.08 -2.89
N THR A 154 -20.26 19.46 -3.96
CA THR A 154 -21.43 20.34 -3.85
C THR A 154 -22.74 19.59 -3.70
N ALA A 155 -22.79 18.30 -4.08
CA ALA A 155 -23.92 17.46 -3.81
C ALA A 155 -24.23 17.49 -2.31
N ARG A 156 -25.52 17.48 -1.96
CA ARG A 156 -26.04 17.66 -0.61
C ARG A 156 -25.15 17.00 0.43
N GLN A 157 -24.76 17.75 1.48
CA GLN A 157 -23.99 17.25 2.62
C GLN A 157 -24.85 16.29 3.47
N GLU A 158 -25.45 15.29 2.83
CA GLU A 158 -26.30 14.31 3.48
C GLU A 158 -25.43 13.21 4.08
N GLN A 159 -25.92 12.66 5.18
CA GLN A 159 -25.28 11.53 5.84
C GLN A 159 -25.47 10.25 5.02
N PHE A 160 -24.45 9.40 4.97
CA PHE A 160 -24.49 8.08 4.36
C PHE A 160 -24.36 7.02 5.46
N PRO A 161 -25.43 6.72 6.21
CA PRO A 161 -25.37 5.88 7.40
C PRO A 161 -25.01 4.43 7.10
N ALA A 162 -25.29 3.96 5.88
CA ALA A 162 -25.02 2.59 5.44
C ALA A 162 -23.67 2.46 4.70
N LEU A 163 -22.89 3.55 4.56
CA LEU A 163 -21.64 3.54 3.80
C LEU A 163 -20.55 2.76 4.54
N ILE A 164 -20.08 1.69 3.91
CA ILE A 164 -19.06 0.78 4.43
C ILE A 164 -17.73 1.01 3.70
N HIS A 165 -17.76 1.22 2.37
CA HIS A 165 -16.57 1.39 1.55
C HIS A 165 -16.67 2.66 0.71
N LEU A 166 -15.65 3.51 0.82
CA LEU A 166 -15.51 4.72 0.03
C LEU A 166 -14.13 4.73 -0.63
N MET A 167 -14.13 4.64 -1.97
CA MET A 167 -12.92 4.66 -2.77
C MET A 167 -13.08 5.72 -3.87
N MET A 168 -12.17 6.68 -3.91
CA MET A 168 -12.20 7.78 -4.88
C MET A 168 -10.78 8.10 -5.34
N HIS A 169 -10.53 7.94 -6.66
CA HIS A 169 -9.25 8.24 -7.28
C HIS A 169 -9.41 9.36 -8.31
N PHE A 170 -8.66 10.42 -8.10
CA PHE A 170 -8.65 11.57 -8.98
C PHE A 170 -7.56 11.45 -10.03
N LYS A 171 -7.88 11.80 -11.29
CA LYS A 171 -6.90 11.87 -12.36
C LYS A 171 -7.34 12.90 -13.41
N ASP A 172 -6.83 14.10 -13.30
CA ASP A 172 -7.08 15.19 -14.25
C ASP A 172 -5.79 15.99 -14.44
N ASN A 173 -5.71 16.74 -15.52
CA ASN A 173 -4.62 17.70 -15.76
C ASN A 173 -4.82 19.02 -14.98
N GLN A 174 -5.99 19.20 -14.37
CA GLN A 174 -6.33 20.34 -13.50
C GLN A 174 -6.14 19.94 -12.02
N PRO A 175 -5.78 20.89 -11.15
CA PRO A 175 -5.68 20.59 -9.72
C PRO A 175 -7.04 20.13 -9.16
N ALA A 176 -6.99 19.12 -8.29
CA ALA A 176 -8.18 18.61 -7.63
C ALA A 176 -8.80 19.68 -6.70
N PRO A 177 -10.12 19.94 -6.78
CA PRO A 177 -10.80 20.77 -5.82
C PRO A 177 -10.82 20.10 -4.45
N ALA A 178 -10.60 20.86 -3.37
CA ALA A 178 -10.65 20.33 -2.02
C ALA A 178 -12.08 19.92 -1.63
N LEU A 179 -12.21 18.77 -0.97
CA LEU A 179 -13.47 18.34 -0.40
C LEU A 179 -13.86 19.25 0.77
N PRO A 180 -15.14 19.62 0.89
CA PRO A 180 -15.61 20.53 1.95
C PRO A 180 -15.64 19.84 3.32
N ASP A 181 -15.59 20.62 4.38
CA ASP A 181 -15.71 20.16 5.78
C ASP A 181 -16.99 19.35 6.05
N GLY A 182 -18.04 19.59 5.28
CA GLY A 182 -19.33 18.91 5.41
C GLY A 182 -19.47 17.65 4.57
N PHE A 183 -18.42 17.21 3.89
CA PHE A 183 -18.47 16.01 3.04
C PHE A 183 -18.98 14.80 3.84
N LEU A 184 -19.87 14.00 3.23
CA LEU A 184 -20.60 12.86 3.84
C LEU A 184 -21.37 13.22 5.13
N GLY A 185 -21.83 14.48 5.27
CA GLY A 185 -22.59 14.92 6.45
C GLY A 185 -21.79 14.90 7.75
N ARG A 186 -20.46 14.86 7.68
CA ARG A 186 -19.52 14.77 8.80
C ARG A 186 -19.64 13.51 9.67
N SER A 187 -20.33 12.49 9.23
CA SER A 187 -20.55 11.29 10.03
C SER A 187 -20.71 10.05 9.17
N THR A 188 -19.82 9.06 9.38
CA THR A 188 -19.82 7.78 8.68
C THR A 188 -19.46 6.65 9.64
N PRO A 189 -20.35 6.35 10.62
CA PRO A 189 -20.01 5.40 11.70
C PRO A 189 -19.73 3.99 11.20
N SER A 190 -20.37 3.56 10.11
CA SER A 190 -20.22 2.22 9.53
C SER A 190 -19.07 2.09 8.54
N LEU A 191 -18.29 3.16 8.32
CA LEU A 191 -17.21 3.17 7.34
C LEU A 191 -16.07 2.24 7.78
N GLN A 192 -15.77 1.23 6.97
CA GLN A 192 -14.69 0.27 7.20
C GLN A 192 -13.48 0.53 6.31
N THR A 193 -13.70 1.02 5.09
CA THR A 193 -12.63 1.31 4.15
C THR A 193 -12.77 2.73 3.61
N LEU A 194 -11.69 3.50 3.72
CA LEU A 194 -11.54 4.82 3.11
C LEU A 194 -10.28 4.82 2.28
N ASP A 195 -10.41 4.97 0.95
CA ASP A 195 -9.31 4.98 0.00
C ASP A 195 -9.43 6.22 -0.91
N PHE A 196 -8.49 7.14 -0.75
CA PHE A 196 -8.39 8.36 -1.55
C PHE A 196 -7.04 8.45 -2.24
N ASP A 197 -7.05 8.58 -3.55
CA ASP A 197 -5.85 8.86 -4.37
C ASP A 197 -5.95 10.24 -5.00
N SER A 198 -4.97 11.08 -4.73
CA SER A 198 -4.83 12.44 -5.28
C SER A 198 -6.00 13.38 -4.94
N ILE A 199 -6.72 13.14 -3.84
CA ILE A 199 -7.88 13.93 -3.40
C ILE A 199 -7.54 14.81 -2.21
N PRO A 200 -7.62 16.16 -2.32
CA PRO A 200 -7.39 17.05 -1.21
C PRO A 200 -8.57 17.07 -0.25
N PHE A 201 -8.35 16.61 0.98
CA PHE A 201 -9.36 16.61 2.04
C PHE A 201 -8.78 17.09 3.39
N PRO A 202 -8.55 18.41 3.59
CA PRO A 202 -7.94 18.95 4.81
C PRO A 202 -8.80 18.71 6.07
N ALA A 203 -10.12 18.50 5.90
CA ALA A 203 -11.04 18.19 6.99
C ALA A 203 -11.14 16.69 7.33
N LEU A 204 -10.36 15.82 6.67
CA LEU A 204 -10.35 14.36 6.91
C LEU A 204 -10.26 14.00 8.41
N PRO A 205 -9.39 14.59 9.23
CA PRO A 205 -9.31 14.22 10.65
C PRO A 205 -10.63 14.40 11.41
N LYS A 206 -11.48 15.35 10.99
CA LYS A 206 -12.81 15.53 11.60
C LYS A 206 -13.78 14.42 11.22
N LEU A 207 -13.69 13.91 9.97
CA LEU A 207 -14.49 12.76 9.52
C LEU A 207 -14.08 11.49 10.27
N LEU A 208 -12.79 11.27 10.45
CA LEU A 208 -12.25 10.09 11.15
C LEU A 208 -12.77 9.98 12.59
N LEU A 209 -13.07 11.08 13.28
CA LEU A 209 -13.66 11.05 14.62
C LEU A 209 -15.01 10.31 14.68
N SER A 210 -15.71 10.16 13.57
CA SER A 210 -16.99 9.45 13.49
C SER A 210 -16.86 8.03 12.90
N ALA A 211 -15.72 7.69 12.30
CA ALA A 211 -15.51 6.41 11.61
C ALA A 211 -14.94 5.35 12.58
N THR A 212 -15.75 4.95 13.56
CA THR A 212 -15.33 4.02 14.63
C THR A 212 -15.05 2.60 14.16
N ASP A 213 -15.67 2.18 13.05
CA ASP A 213 -15.53 0.84 12.48
C ASP A 213 -14.44 0.75 11.41
N LEU A 214 -13.61 1.80 11.27
CA LEU A 214 -12.59 1.88 10.24
C LEU A 214 -11.54 0.78 10.41
N VAL A 215 -11.31 0.02 9.32
CA VAL A 215 -10.37 -1.10 9.22
C VAL A 215 -9.20 -0.75 8.31
N ASP A 216 -9.48 -0.04 7.23
CA ASP A 216 -8.49 0.34 6.21
C ASP A 216 -8.61 1.84 5.89
N LEU A 217 -7.48 2.55 6.06
CA LEU A 217 -7.32 3.94 5.69
C LEU A 217 -6.15 4.08 4.72
N THR A 218 -6.47 4.35 3.46
CA THR A 218 -5.50 4.55 2.39
C THR A 218 -5.64 5.96 1.83
N LEU A 219 -4.57 6.74 1.91
CA LEU A 219 -4.48 8.12 1.45
C LEU A 219 -3.23 8.25 0.59
N ASP A 220 -3.41 8.05 -0.72
CA ASP A 220 -2.33 8.06 -1.67
C ASP A 220 -2.22 9.43 -2.37
N HIS A 221 -0.97 9.87 -2.62
CA HIS A 221 -0.66 11.09 -3.36
C HIS A 221 -1.40 12.34 -2.84
N ILE A 222 -1.46 12.51 -1.49
CA ILE A 222 -2.14 13.65 -0.86
C ILE A 222 -1.51 14.95 -1.37
N PRO A 223 -2.26 15.79 -2.13
CA PRO A 223 -1.74 17.05 -2.61
C PRO A 223 -1.57 18.05 -1.45
N HIS A 224 -0.71 19.07 -1.63
CA HIS A 224 -0.45 20.04 -0.57
C HIS A 224 -1.73 20.76 -0.08
N SER A 225 -2.70 21.00 -0.96
CA SER A 225 -4.01 21.58 -0.59
C SER A 225 -4.86 20.68 0.31
N GLY A 226 -4.53 19.38 0.40
CA GLY A 226 -5.15 18.40 1.28
C GLY A 226 -4.42 18.18 2.60
N TYR A 227 -3.35 18.95 2.86
CA TYR A 227 -2.54 18.80 4.08
C TYR A 227 -3.36 18.92 5.37
N PHE A 228 -3.07 18.06 6.30
CA PHE A 228 -3.54 18.10 7.70
C PHE A 228 -2.36 17.87 8.65
N SER A 229 -2.43 18.42 9.87
CA SER A 229 -1.31 18.30 10.79
C SER A 229 -1.21 16.89 11.42
N PRO A 230 -0.01 16.47 11.87
CA PRO A 230 0.18 15.20 12.57
C PRO A 230 -0.75 15.05 13.79
N GLU A 231 -0.93 16.10 14.59
CA GLU A 231 -1.80 16.09 15.76
C GLU A 231 -3.27 15.90 15.40
N ALA A 232 -3.71 16.54 14.31
CA ALA A 232 -5.08 16.39 13.82
C ALA A 232 -5.32 14.94 13.35
N LEU A 233 -4.37 14.35 12.61
CA LEU A 233 -4.43 12.96 12.19
C LEU A 233 -4.52 12.01 13.40
N VAL A 234 -3.58 12.14 14.35
CA VAL A 234 -3.54 11.28 15.55
C VAL A 234 -4.83 11.40 16.35
N THR A 235 -5.35 12.62 16.49
CA THR A 235 -6.65 12.85 17.15
C THR A 235 -7.79 12.12 16.42
N GLY A 236 -7.82 12.18 15.09
CA GLY A 236 -8.81 11.47 14.26
C GLY A 236 -8.71 9.95 14.39
N LEU A 237 -7.50 9.41 14.48
CA LEU A 237 -7.26 7.96 14.60
C LEU A 237 -7.55 7.41 16.01
N ALA A 238 -7.65 8.26 17.03
CA ALA A 238 -7.82 7.84 18.43
C ALA A 238 -9.08 6.97 18.68
N VAL A 239 -10.09 7.06 17.81
CA VAL A 239 -11.33 6.29 17.91
C VAL A 239 -11.34 5.01 17.09
N SER A 240 -10.34 4.81 16.22
CA SER A 240 -10.30 3.71 15.23
C SER A 240 -9.61 2.46 15.81
N ALA A 241 -10.25 1.81 16.78
CA ALA A 241 -9.70 0.62 17.45
C ALA A 241 -9.52 -0.61 16.52
N ASN A 242 -10.27 -0.66 15.41
CA ASN A 242 -10.25 -1.78 14.44
C ASN A 242 -9.30 -1.53 13.26
N LEU A 243 -8.60 -0.41 13.22
CA LEU A 243 -7.72 -0.05 12.10
C LEU A 243 -6.58 -1.04 11.96
N THR A 244 -6.54 -1.78 10.84
CA THR A 244 -5.51 -2.79 10.52
C THR A 244 -4.49 -2.29 9.50
N TYR A 245 -4.93 -1.44 8.55
CA TYR A 245 -4.09 -0.89 7.47
C TYR A 245 -4.14 0.63 7.51
N LEU A 246 -2.97 1.25 7.54
CA LEU A 246 -2.82 2.71 7.49
C LEU A 246 -1.79 3.08 6.43
N THR A 247 -2.23 3.76 5.38
CA THR A 247 -1.38 4.33 4.34
C THR A 247 -1.57 5.84 4.29
N ILE A 248 -0.46 6.59 4.35
CA ILE A 248 -0.44 8.04 4.24
C ILE A 248 0.71 8.45 3.34
N GLU A 249 0.40 8.89 2.13
CA GLU A 249 1.40 9.30 1.14
C GLU A 249 1.16 10.73 0.67
N PHE A 250 2.07 11.62 1.02
CA PHE A 250 2.05 12.99 0.49
C PHE A 250 2.70 13.04 -0.90
N GLU A 251 2.16 13.87 -1.77
CA GLU A 251 2.69 14.08 -3.12
C GLU A 251 3.99 14.91 -3.12
N SER A 252 4.15 15.80 -2.12
CA SER A 252 5.16 16.85 -2.16
C SER A 252 5.87 17.06 -0.81
N PRO A 253 7.18 17.35 -0.80
CA PRO A 253 7.90 17.74 0.41
C PRO A 253 7.45 19.09 1.00
N LEU A 254 6.58 19.83 0.31
CA LEU A 254 5.96 21.05 0.86
C LEU A 254 4.96 20.76 1.96
N SER A 255 4.42 19.54 2.02
CA SER A 255 3.48 19.07 3.04
C SER A 255 4.24 18.72 4.32
N ARG A 256 4.65 19.75 5.08
CA ARG A 256 5.44 19.61 6.32
C ARG A 256 4.83 20.38 7.48
N PRO A 257 5.06 19.95 8.74
CA PRO A 257 4.61 20.63 9.94
C PRO A 257 5.22 22.05 10.05
N ASN A 258 4.41 23.00 10.50
CA ASN A 258 4.92 24.33 10.81
C ASN A 258 5.63 24.29 12.18
N ARG A 259 6.98 24.38 12.16
CA ARG A 259 7.81 24.33 13.37
C ARG A 259 7.59 25.52 14.32
N GLU A 260 7.11 26.67 13.81
CA GLU A 260 6.87 27.86 14.62
C GLU A 260 5.63 27.72 15.52
N ILE A 261 4.68 26.86 15.12
CA ILE A 261 3.42 26.61 15.84
C ILE A 261 3.50 25.33 16.69
N ARG A 262 4.66 24.70 16.78
CA ARG A 262 4.82 23.41 17.45
C ARG A 262 4.36 23.49 18.90
N ARG A 263 3.19 22.92 19.18
CA ARG A 263 2.72 22.74 20.55
C ARG A 263 3.57 21.65 21.21
N PRO A 264 3.89 21.77 22.52
CA PRO A 264 4.56 20.69 23.22
C PRO A 264 3.74 19.40 23.05
N LEU A 265 4.40 18.33 22.60
CA LEU A 265 3.80 17.03 22.40
C LEU A 265 3.03 16.60 23.66
N GLN A 266 1.79 16.16 23.50
CA GLN A 266 1.02 15.63 24.60
C GLN A 266 1.69 14.36 25.14
N PRO A 267 1.81 14.18 26.46
CA PRO A 267 2.51 13.03 27.04
C PRO A 267 1.78 11.69 26.85
N THR A 268 0.52 11.73 26.45
CA THR A 268 -0.31 10.53 26.27
C THR A 268 -0.32 10.08 24.82
N ARG A 269 0.20 8.86 24.59
CA ARG A 269 0.14 8.19 23.30
C ARG A 269 -1.20 7.50 23.13
N ILE A 270 -1.73 7.54 21.92
CA ILE A 270 -2.85 6.70 21.52
C ILE A 270 -2.35 5.30 21.18
N ILE A 271 -3.14 4.29 21.48
CA ILE A 271 -2.85 2.90 21.11
C ILE A 271 -3.71 2.55 19.92
N LEU A 272 -3.08 2.06 18.84
CA LEU A 272 -3.73 1.48 17.68
C LEU A 272 -3.60 -0.05 17.77
N PRO A 273 -4.53 -0.74 18.46
CA PRO A 273 -4.33 -2.10 18.91
C PRO A 273 -4.40 -3.12 17.77
N ALA A 274 -5.09 -2.82 16.68
CA ALA A 274 -5.31 -3.75 15.57
C ALA A 274 -4.38 -3.52 14.38
N ILE A 275 -3.60 -2.42 14.37
CA ILE A 275 -2.78 -2.08 13.20
C ILE A 275 -1.68 -3.11 12.98
N THR A 276 -1.65 -3.68 11.76
CA THR A 276 -0.66 -4.66 11.32
C THR A 276 0.25 -4.12 10.23
N ARG A 277 -0.22 -3.16 9.44
CA ARG A 277 0.57 -2.54 8.36
C ARG A 277 0.46 -1.03 8.41
N PHE A 278 1.63 -0.38 8.34
CA PHE A 278 1.74 1.06 8.27
C PHE A 278 2.63 1.47 7.10
N GLN A 279 2.10 2.29 6.20
CA GLN A 279 2.82 2.85 5.06
C GLN A 279 2.81 4.37 5.13
N PHE A 280 3.96 4.97 4.87
CA PHE A 280 4.12 6.43 4.92
C PHE A 280 5.02 6.91 3.78
N GLN A 281 4.60 7.98 3.09
CA GLN A 281 5.47 8.76 2.21
C GLN A 281 5.38 10.23 2.57
N GLY A 282 6.55 10.86 2.84
CA GLY A 282 6.56 12.27 3.22
C GLY A 282 7.90 12.77 3.72
N VAL A 283 7.87 13.87 4.46
CA VAL A 283 9.03 14.41 5.17
C VAL A 283 9.21 13.74 6.52
N SER A 284 10.47 13.59 6.97
CA SER A 284 10.77 12.88 8.23
C SER A 284 10.11 13.55 9.43
N GLU A 285 10.05 14.87 9.46
CA GLU A 285 9.46 15.64 10.57
C GLU A 285 7.98 15.31 10.81
N TYR A 286 7.22 15.07 9.72
CA TYR A 286 5.82 14.69 9.86
C TYR A 286 5.68 13.31 10.52
N LEU A 287 6.47 12.35 10.06
CA LEU A 287 6.46 10.99 10.62
C LEU A 287 6.87 10.99 12.09
N GLU A 288 7.92 11.73 12.43
CA GLU A 288 8.40 11.89 13.81
C GLU A 288 7.30 12.38 14.75
N ASP A 289 6.57 13.43 14.32
CA ASP A 289 5.47 14.00 15.12
C ASP A 289 4.29 13.00 15.27
N VAL A 290 4.02 12.15 14.29
CA VAL A 290 3.02 11.06 14.38
C VAL A 290 3.51 9.95 15.33
N LEU A 291 4.74 9.42 15.11
CA LEU A 291 5.27 8.29 15.88
C LEU A 291 5.54 8.63 17.35
N ALA A 292 5.75 9.92 17.67
CA ALA A 292 5.83 10.37 19.04
C ALA A 292 4.52 10.17 19.83
N GLN A 293 3.39 10.10 19.13
CA GLN A 293 2.05 10.12 19.71
C GLN A 293 1.30 8.79 19.57
N ILE A 294 1.84 7.79 18.84
CA ILE A 294 1.17 6.50 18.63
C ILE A 294 1.99 5.34 19.20
N ASP A 295 1.27 4.27 19.59
CA ASP A 295 1.81 2.94 19.85
C ASP A 295 1.02 1.92 19.02
N ALA A 296 1.74 0.97 18.38
CA ALA A 296 1.20 -0.04 17.48
C ALA A 296 1.76 -1.43 17.84
N PRO A 297 1.26 -2.09 18.89
CA PRO A 297 1.88 -3.31 19.44
C PRO A 297 1.81 -4.52 18.51
N LEU A 298 0.82 -4.58 17.60
CA LEU A 298 0.65 -5.67 16.64
C LEU A 298 1.21 -5.37 15.24
N LEU A 299 1.94 -4.26 15.09
CA LEU A 299 2.51 -3.89 13.80
C LEU A 299 3.48 -4.97 13.30
N ASP A 300 3.18 -5.52 12.12
CA ASP A 300 3.95 -6.57 11.47
C ASP A 300 4.79 -6.05 10.30
N SER A 301 4.30 -5.00 9.62
CA SER A 301 4.94 -4.40 8.45
C SER A 301 4.93 -2.88 8.51
N ILE A 302 6.09 -2.26 8.21
CA ILE A 302 6.25 -0.82 8.11
C ILE A 302 6.99 -0.47 6.82
N TRP A 303 6.37 0.39 5.99
CA TRP A 303 6.96 0.89 4.76
C TRP A 303 7.05 2.40 4.81
N ILE A 304 8.27 2.94 4.72
CA ILE A 304 8.52 4.36 4.81
C ILE A 304 9.23 4.82 3.54
N THR A 305 8.73 5.88 2.92
CA THR A 305 9.39 6.58 1.82
C THR A 305 9.60 8.03 2.23
N PHE A 306 10.86 8.42 2.42
CA PHE A 306 11.19 9.83 2.64
C PHE A 306 11.47 10.55 1.33
N PHE A 307 10.98 11.76 1.21
CA PHE A 307 11.53 12.71 0.26
C PHE A 307 12.98 13.05 0.65
N HIS A 308 13.80 13.35 -0.35
CA HIS A 308 15.19 13.74 -0.07
C HIS A 308 15.25 14.97 0.84
N GLN A 309 16.08 14.89 1.87
CA GLN A 309 16.37 15.92 2.87
C GLN A 309 17.87 15.96 3.14
N LEU A 310 18.39 17.13 3.49
CA LEU A 310 19.81 17.27 3.84
C LEU A 310 20.15 16.63 5.19
N ILE A 311 19.18 16.62 6.11
CA ILE A 311 19.36 16.10 7.48
C ILE A 311 18.15 15.22 7.81
N PHE A 312 18.44 14.02 8.27
CA PHE A 312 17.46 13.08 8.82
C PHE A 312 17.63 12.96 10.33
N ASP A 313 16.80 13.66 11.10
CA ASP A 313 16.69 13.52 12.56
C ASP A 313 15.42 12.74 12.87
N ILE A 314 15.56 11.43 13.18
CA ILE A 314 14.45 10.48 13.30
C ILE A 314 14.48 9.66 14.61
N PRO A 315 14.64 10.30 15.79
CA PRO A 315 14.73 9.61 17.07
C PRO A 315 13.42 8.91 17.49
N GLN A 316 12.25 9.45 17.10
CA GLN A 316 10.97 8.83 17.44
C GLN A 316 10.74 7.56 16.59
N LEU A 317 11.16 7.55 15.34
CA LEU A 317 11.15 6.35 14.51
C LEU A 317 12.04 5.26 15.14
N ALA A 318 13.27 5.60 15.53
CA ALA A 318 14.17 4.68 16.22
C ALA A 318 13.52 4.12 17.51
N GLN A 319 12.90 4.97 18.32
CA GLN A 319 12.23 4.57 19.55
C GLN A 319 11.00 3.70 19.26
N PHE A 320 10.23 4.01 18.21
CA PHE A 320 9.08 3.25 17.77
C PHE A 320 9.49 1.84 17.31
N MET A 321 10.53 1.72 16.48
CA MET A 321 11.08 0.43 16.03
C MET A 321 11.56 -0.42 17.20
N ARG A 322 12.28 0.17 18.18
CA ARG A 322 12.73 -0.53 19.38
C ARG A 322 11.60 -1.04 20.28
N ARG A 323 10.45 -0.36 20.30
CA ARG A 323 9.28 -0.81 21.10
C ARG A 323 8.49 -1.92 20.41
N THR A 324 8.60 -2.05 19.10
CA THR A 324 7.85 -3.02 18.30
C THR A 324 8.64 -4.32 18.23
N ALA A 325 8.19 -5.34 18.95
CA ALA A 325 8.93 -6.61 19.13
C ALA A 325 9.30 -7.31 17.80
N ARG A 326 8.48 -7.14 16.76
CA ARG A 326 8.69 -7.74 15.43
C ARG A 326 9.93 -7.22 14.70
N PHE A 327 10.42 -6.02 15.04
CA PHE A 327 11.56 -5.40 14.37
C PHE A 327 12.89 -5.55 15.12
N GLN A 328 12.89 -6.30 16.22
CA GLN A 328 14.10 -6.50 17.06
C GLN A 328 15.01 -7.64 16.60
N THR A 329 14.52 -8.55 15.77
CA THR A 329 15.27 -9.73 15.33
C THR A 329 15.48 -9.66 13.81
N LEU A 330 16.47 -8.90 13.38
CA LEU A 330 16.84 -8.74 11.97
C LEU A 330 18.25 -9.28 11.78
N ASN A 331 18.41 -10.37 11.01
CA ASN A 331 19.69 -10.93 10.63
C ASN A 331 20.08 -10.64 9.18
N GLU A 332 19.16 -10.12 8.37
CA GLU A 332 19.39 -9.78 6.97
C GLU A 332 19.08 -8.31 6.68
N ALA A 333 19.91 -7.64 5.87
CA ALA A 333 19.64 -6.33 5.32
C ALA A 333 19.90 -6.30 3.81
N HIS A 334 18.96 -5.73 3.07
CA HIS A 334 19.00 -5.61 1.62
C HIS A 334 19.02 -4.14 1.22
N LEU A 335 20.06 -3.68 0.55
CA LEU A 335 20.22 -2.34 0.02
C LEU A 335 19.97 -2.35 -1.48
N TYR A 336 18.97 -1.61 -1.92
CA TYR A 336 18.63 -1.45 -3.33
C TYR A 336 18.81 -0.01 -3.75
N PHE A 337 19.66 0.20 -4.73
CA PHE A 337 19.94 1.52 -5.28
C PHE A 337 19.36 1.60 -6.69
N ASP A 338 18.55 2.62 -6.98
CA ASP A 338 18.03 2.89 -8.31
C ASP A 338 18.18 4.38 -8.69
N ASP A 339 17.75 4.76 -9.90
CA ASP A 339 17.84 6.13 -10.42
C ASP A 339 16.91 7.13 -9.72
N SER A 340 16.04 6.67 -8.87
CA SER A 340 15.05 7.48 -8.15
C SER A 340 15.21 7.46 -6.64
N GLY A 341 16.08 6.57 -6.09
CA GLY A 341 16.33 6.51 -4.66
C GLY A 341 17.09 5.29 -4.21
N VAL A 342 17.26 5.21 -2.91
CA VAL A 342 17.82 4.05 -2.22
C VAL A 342 16.78 3.46 -1.28
N GLN A 343 16.74 2.15 -1.22
CA GLN A 343 15.83 1.40 -0.37
C GLN A 343 16.60 0.43 0.51
N VAL A 344 16.21 0.37 1.77
CA VAL A 344 16.65 -0.63 2.74
C VAL A 344 15.46 -1.51 3.10
N ALA A 345 15.66 -2.82 3.04
CA ALA A 345 14.63 -3.80 3.35
C ALA A 345 15.20 -4.95 4.18
N THR A 346 14.34 -5.67 4.89
CA THR A 346 14.72 -6.85 5.68
C THR A 346 14.55 -8.17 4.93
N LEU A 347 14.02 -8.12 3.70
CA LEU A 347 13.84 -9.26 2.81
C LEU A 347 14.06 -8.85 1.36
N PRO A 348 14.39 -9.79 0.44
CA PRO A 348 14.53 -9.52 -0.98
C PRO A 348 13.24 -8.96 -1.60
N LEU A 349 13.37 -8.03 -2.55
CA LEU A 349 12.21 -7.47 -3.30
C LEU A 349 11.34 -8.54 -3.99
N SER A 350 11.92 -9.69 -4.33
CA SER A 350 11.20 -10.83 -4.91
C SER A 350 10.13 -11.44 -3.99
N ARG A 351 10.22 -11.16 -2.68
CA ARG A 351 9.27 -11.59 -1.64
C ARG A 351 8.49 -10.42 -1.04
N ALA A 352 8.15 -9.44 -1.86
CA ALA A 352 7.53 -8.17 -1.43
C ALA A 352 6.24 -8.34 -0.59
N LEU A 353 5.54 -9.47 -0.70
CA LEU A 353 4.34 -9.75 0.11
C LEU A 353 4.65 -10.09 1.57
N ASP A 354 5.86 -10.57 1.85
CA ASP A 354 6.32 -10.97 3.19
C ASP A 354 7.24 -9.92 3.83
N GLU A 355 7.48 -8.79 3.15
CA GLU A 355 8.42 -7.77 3.60
C GLU A 355 7.92 -7.07 4.87
N LYS A 356 8.69 -7.17 5.96
CA LYS A 356 8.32 -6.64 7.27
C LYS A 356 8.66 -5.16 7.42
N SER A 357 9.83 -4.75 6.96
CA SER A 357 10.23 -3.35 7.05
C SER A 357 10.94 -2.89 5.79
N ARG A 358 10.57 -1.71 5.33
CA ARG A 358 11.14 -1.05 4.17
C ARG A 358 11.31 0.44 4.45
N LEU A 359 12.50 0.95 4.21
CA LEU A 359 12.77 2.38 4.18
C LEU A 359 13.29 2.76 2.79
N ARG A 360 12.69 3.76 2.17
CA ARG A 360 13.15 4.34 0.91
C ARG A 360 13.44 5.82 1.08
N ILE A 361 14.52 6.29 0.47
CA ILE A 361 14.83 7.71 0.35
C ILE A 361 14.82 8.07 -1.14
N SER A 362 13.90 8.94 -1.53
CA SER A 362 13.76 9.39 -2.92
C SER A 362 14.84 10.41 -3.26
N CYS A 363 15.89 9.98 -3.98
CA CYS A 363 17.02 10.78 -4.35
C CYS A 363 17.67 10.26 -5.64
N LYS A 364 18.01 11.14 -6.58
CA LYS A 364 18.55 10.75 -7.89
C LYS A 364 20.05 10.51 -7.91
N LYS A 365 20.80 11.14 -7.00
CA LYS A 365 22.26 11.06 -6.98
C LYS A 365 22.76 10.04 -5.98
N LEU A 366 23.69 9.19 -6.37
CA LEU A 366 24.18 8.10 -5.54
C LEU A 366 24.96 8.59 -4.31
N ASP A 367 25.76 9.66 -4.42
CA ASP A 367 26.43 10.30 -3.29
C ASP A 367 25.45 10.76 -2.20
N TRP A 368 24.32 11.33 -2.62
CA TRP A 368 23.25 11.72 -1.70
C TRP A 368 22.48 10.53 -1.14
N GLN A 369 22.34 9.45 -1.92
CA GLN A 369 21.73 8.21 -1.44
C GLN A 369 22.57 7.62 -0.30
N LEU A 370 23.89 7.53 -0.49
CA LEU A 370 24.82 7.00 0.52
C LEU A 370 24.84 7.86 1.79
N SER A 371 25.04 9.18 1.65
CA SER A 371 25.06 10.08 2.81
C SER A 371 23.73 10.10 3.57
N SER A 372 22.60 9.97 2.89
CA SER A 372 21.28 9.84 3.53
C SER A 372 21.11 8.51 4.26
N LEU A 373 21.61 7.41 3.67
CA LEU A 373 21.58 6.10 4.34
C LEU A 373 22.38 6.11 5.62
N ALA A 374 23.60 6.62 5.61
CA ALA A 374 24.45 6.68 6.80
C ALA A 374 23.76 7.40 7.97
N GLN A 375 22.94 8.44 7.68
CA GLN A 375 22.16 9.15 8.70
C GLN A 375 21.00 8.33 9.27
N VAL A 376 20.36 7.47 8.47
CA VAL A 376 19.13 6.78 8.89
C VAL A 376 19.35 5.34 9.39
N PHE A 377 20.46 4.71 9.04
CA PHE A 377 20.72 3.31 9.39
C PHE A 377 20.63 3.04 10.89
N THR A 378 21.36 3.78 11.69
CA THR A 378 21.39 3.61 13.15
C THR A 378 20.03 3.88 13.80
N SER A 379 19.15 4.62 13.12
CA SER A 379 17.81 4.96 13.62
C SER A 379 16.75 3.97 13.17
N PHE A 380 16.76 3.57 11.90
CA PHE A 380 15.77 2.67 11.34
C PHE A 380 15.99 1.21 11.75
N PHE A 381 17.24 0.77 11.83
CA PHE A 381 17.59 -0.58 12.32
C PHE A 381 18.19 -0.48 13.73
N PRO A 382 17.36 -0.56 14.78
CA PRO A 382 17.85 -0.49 16.16
C PRO A 382 18.84 -1.62 16.53
N SER A 383 18.86 -2.68 15.72
CA SER A 383 19.76 -3.84 15.86
C SER A 383 20.57 -4.05 14.58
N ILE A 384 21.04 -2.96 13.95
CA ILE A 384 21.88 -3.05 12.75
C ILE A 384 23.19 -3.79 13.02
N ASP A 385 23.66 -3.70 14.26
CA ASP A 385 24.81 -4.42 14.83
C ASP A 385 24.59 -5.94 14.98
N MET A 386 23.34 -6.41 14.73
CA MET A 386 22.99 -7.85 14.75
C MET A 386 22.78 -8.41 13.33
N VAL A 387 22.91 -7.58 12.28
CA VAL A 387 22.77 -8.02 10.89
C VAL A 387 23.97 -8.88 10.52
N GLU A 388 23.73 -10.14 10.18
CA GLU A 388 24.75 -11.13 9.79
C GLU A 388 24.93 -11.18 8.26
N HIS A 389 23.86 -10.93 7.48
CA HIS A 389 23.88 -11.02 6.02
C HIS A 389 23.50 -9.67 5.40
N LEU A 390 24.43 -9.08 4.65
CA LEU A 390 24.25 -7.81 3.95
C LEU A 390 24.26 -8.01 2.44
N TYR A 391 23.19 -7.58 1.78
CA TYR A 391 23.02 -7.67 0.35
C TYR A 391 22.98 -6.28 -0.26
N ILE A 392 23.79 -6.00 -1.28
CA ILE A 392 23.83 -4.73 -1.99
C ILE A 392 23.53 -4.97 -3.47
N TYR A 393 22.37 -4.48 -3.92
CA TYR A 393 21.83 -4.73 -5.26
C TYR A 393 21.59 -3.48 -6.06
N ARG A 394 21.59 -3.69 -7.38
CA ARG A 394 21.16 -2.73 -8.37
C ARG A 394 20.24 -3.40 -9.40
N PRO A 395 19.19 -2.72 -9.91
CA PRO A 395 18.46 -3.18 -11.08
C PRO A 395 19.37 -3.25 -12.30
N ARG A 396 19.27 -4.36 -13.07
CA ARG A 396 20.14 -4.66 -14.22
C ARG A 396 20.10 -3.65 -15.37
N ASN A 397 19.21 -2.66 -15.38
CA ASN A 397 18.91 -1.79 -16.53
C ASN A 397 19.32 -0.32 -16.33
N LEU A 398 20.13 0.03 -15.36
CA LEU A 398 20.54 1.42 -15.11
C LEU A 398 21.78 1.82 -15.92
N PRO A 399 21.85 3.08 -16.46
CA PRO A 399 23.01 3.57 -17.18
C PRO A 399 24.25 3.65 -16.29
N SER A 400 25.41 3.33 -16.83
CA SER A 400 26.71 3.28 -16.13
C SER A 400 27.25 4.66 -15.66
N GLN A 401 26.69 5.77 -16.14
CA GLN A 401 27.13 7.14 -15.81
C GLN A 401 26.79 7.60 -14.39
N TRP A 402 26.16 6.77 -13.61
CA TRP A 402 25.66 7.06 -12.27
C TRP A 402 26.75 6.97 -11.17
N GLN A 403 27.94 6.44 -11.50
CA GLN A 403 28.96 6.02 -10.54
C GLN A 403 30.16 6.98 -10.40
N ASP A 404 30.27 8.01 -11.24
CA ASP A 404 31.57 8.69 -11.48
C ASP A 404 32.04 9.65 -10.38
N ASP A 405 31.23 9.95 -9.34
CA ASP A 405 31.54 11.01 -8.36
C ASP A 405 31.55 10.52 -6.88
N ILE A 406 31.67 9.20 -6.61
CA ILE A 406 31.61 8.70 -5.23
C ILE A 406 32.98 8.56 -4.63
N GLU A 407 33.18 9.20 -3.49
CA GLU A 407 34.41 9.02 -2.68
C GLU A 407 34.36 7.67 -1.92
N ASN A 408 35.50 6.97 -1.88
CA ASN A 408 35.62 5.71 -1.15
C ASN A 408 35.21 5.82 0.32
N GLY A 409 35.44 6.97 0.94
CA GLY A 409 35.03 7.27 2.31
C GLY A 409 33.52 7.15 2.57
N GLN A 410 32.70 7.51 1.59
CA GLN A 410 31.22 7.40 1.73
C GLN A 410 30.75 5.94 1.81
N TRP A 411 31.39 5.04 1.06
CA TRP A 411 31.12 3.60 1.19
C TRP A 411 31.53 3.06 2.55
N LEU A 412 32.67 3.47 3.06
CA LEU A 412 33.15 3.04 4.38
C LEU A 412 32.20 3.54 5.48
N GLU A 413 31.79 4.80 5.45
CA GLU A 413 30.79 5.35 6.37
C GLU A 413 29.44 4.59 6.31
N THR A 414 29.03 4.17 5.11
CA THR A 414 27.79 3.39 4.93
C THR A 414 27.90 1.99 5.51
N LEU A 415 29.09 1.37 5.46
CA LEU A 415 29.32 0.00 5.93
C LEU A 415 29.71 -0.06 7.43
N ASP A 416 30.18 1.03 8.01
CA ASP A 416 30.66 1.11 9.40
C ASP A 416 29.67 0.58 10.46
N PRO A 417 28.33 0.85 10.36
CA PRO A 417 27.36 0.35 11.33
C PRO A 417 27.17 -1.17 11.35
N PHE A 418 27.61 -1.89 10.32
CA PHE A 418 27.36 -3.33 10.15
C PHE A 418 28.46 -4.19 10.80
N THR A 419 28.54 -4.14 12.12
CA THR A 419 29.63 -4.79 12.87
C THR A 419 29.55 -6.31 12.98
N ALA A 420 28.35 -6.90 12.85
CA ALA A 420 28.13 -8.36 12.95
C ALA A 420 28.06 -9.04 11.58
N VAL A 421 28.17 -8.32 10.46
CA VAL A 421 28.07 -8.92 9.13
C VAL A 421 29.17 -9.96 8.90
N THR A 422 28.74 -11.21 8.73
CA THR A 422 29.57 -12.36 8.35
C THR A 422 29.61 -12.56 6.85
N ASP A 423 28.49 -12.27 6.16
CA ASP A 423 28.31 -12.50 4.74
C ASP A 423 27.94 -11.20 4.01
N LEU A 424 28.78 -10.76 3.08
CA LEU A 424 28.52 -9.61 2.22
C LEU A 424 28.28 -10.06 0.78
N TYR A 425 27.11 -9.69 0.23
CA TYR A 425 26.70 -10.00 -1.14
C TYR A 425 26.74 -8.72 -1.99
N LEU A 426 27.55 -8.69 -3.05
CA LEU A 426 27.68 -7.56 -3.95
C LEU A 426 27.32 -7.96 -5.38
N CYS A 427 26.42 -7.21 -6.01
CA CYS A 427 26.28 -7.30 -7.46
C CYS A 427 27.51 -6.75 -8.15
N LYS A 428 27.72 -7.13 -9.40
CA LYS A 428 28.90 -6.80 -10.22
C LYS A 428 29.24 -5.31 -10.23
N GLU A 429 28.24 -4.45 -10.37
CA GLU A 429 28.42 -3.01 -10.45
C GLU A 429 28.94 -2.42 -9.14
N PHE A 430 28.39 -2.86 -8.01
CA PHE A 430 28.82 -2.38 -6.70
C PHE A 430 30.16 -2.99 -6.25
N ALA A 431 30.51 -4.17 -6.72
CA ALA A 431 31.84 -4.70 -6.51
C ALA A 431 32.91 -3.75 -7.06
N GLN A 432 32.66 -3.10 -8.21
CA GLN A 432 33.60 -2.12 -8.80
C GLN A 432 33.77 -0.83 -7.97
N CYS A 433 32.75 -0.44 -7.21
CA CYS A 433 32.74 0.78 -6.40
C CYS A 433 33.25 0.54 -4.97
N ILE A 434 32.84 -0.60 -4.37
CA ILE A 434 33.09 -0.90 -2.96
C ILE A 434 34.49 -1.48 -2.77
N THR A 435 34.99 -2.29 -3.69
CA THR A 435 36.32 -2.92 -3.53
C THR A 435 37.47 -1.94 -3.46
N PRO A 436 37.52 -0.81 -4.22
CA PRO A 436 38.54 0.23 -4.01
C PRO A 436 38.47 0.85 -2.60
N ALA A 437 37.24 1.04 -2.06
CA ALA A 437 37.10 1.56 -0.70
C ALA A 437 37.66 0.57 0.34
N LEU A 438 37.35 -0.74 0.19
CA LEU A 438 37.94 -1.78 1.06
C LEU A 438 39.46 -1.90 0.92
N GLN A 439 40.02 -1.64 -0.27
CA GLN A 439 41.46 -1.64 -0.50
C GLN A 439 42.19 -0.50 0.24
N GLU A 440 41.54 0.64 0.49
CA GLU A 440 42.08 1.75 1.27
C GLU A 440 42.24 1.43 2.76
N LEU A 441 41.58 0.38 3.24
CA LEU A 441 41.71 -0.10 4.62
C LEU A 441 43.03 -0.86 4.74
N VAL A 442 44.05 -0.22 5.29
CA VAL A 442 45.41 -0.78 5.48
C VAL A 442 45.71 -1.00 6.96
N GLU A 443 46.55 -2.00 7.25
CA GLU A 443 47.00 -2.36 8.60
C GLU A 443 45.82 -2.61 9.57
N GLU A 444 45.85 -2.00 10.76
CA GLU A 444 44.81 -2.18 11.80
C GLU A 444 43.45 -1.67 11.36
N ARG A 445 43.37 -0.70 10.45
CA ARG A 445 42.08 -0.14 9.94
C ARG A 445 41.24 -1.13 9.13
N VAL A 446 41.83 -2.20 8.66
CA VAL A 446 41.12 -3.27 7.92
C VAL A 446 40.02 -3.93 8.75
N MET A 447 40.10 -3.78 10.09
CA MET A 447 39.09 -4.29 11.03
C MET A 447 38.07 -3.24 11.48
N ASP A 448 38.22 -1.97 11.08
CA ASP A 448 37.28 -0.91 11.47
C ASP A 448 35.93 -1.10 10.79
N VAL A 449 35.92 -1.64 9.55
CA VAL A 449 34.70 -1.83 8.75
C VAL A 449 34.47 -3.33 8.56
N LEU A 450 33.24 -3.77 8.79
CA LEU A 450 32.79 -5.18 8.71
C LEU A 450 33.72 -6.13 9.50
N PRO A 451 33.98 -5.91 10.79
CA PRO A 451 34.98 -6.67 11.57
C PRO A 451 34.71 -8.20 11.61
N ALA A 452 33.43 -8.60 11.55
CA ALA A 452 33.03 -10.00 11.60
C ALA A 452 33.01 -10.70 10.22
N LEU A 453 33.36 -10.03 9.12
CA LEU A 453 33.22 -10.57 7.75
C LEU A 453 34.02 -11.87 7.57
N GLU A 454 33.31 -12.94 7.16
CA GLU A 454 33.87 -14.27 6.87
C GLU A 454 33.75 -14.63 5.39
N SER A 455 32.68 -14.17 4.71
CA SER A 455 32.42 -14.51 3.30
C SER A 455 32.07 -13.26 2.49
N LEU A 456 32.68 -13.13 1.33
CA LEU A 456 32.39 -12.11 0.32
C LEU A 456 31.86 -12.79 -0.94
N PHE A 457 30.58 -12.61 -1.22
CA PHE A 457 29.89 -13.13 -2.39
C PHE A 457 29.84 -12.08 -3.49
N LEU A 458 30.28 -12.43 -4.69
CA LEU A 458 30.39 -11.54 -5.83
C LEU A 458 29.64 -12.10 -7.03
N GLU A 459 28.78 -11.28 -7.66
CA GLU A 459 28.08 -11.66 -8.89
C GLU A 459 28.99 -11.43 -10.11
N GLU A 460 29.20 -12.46 -10.95
CA GLU A 460 29.96 -12.39 -12.21
C GLU A 460 31.40 -11.82 -12.06
N LEU A 461 32.20 -12.36 -11.16
CA LEU A 461 33.59 -11.94 -10.96
C LEU A 461 34.44 -12.24 -12.20
N GLN A 462 35.05 -11.21 -12.79
CA GLN A 462 35.99 -11.43 -13.88
C GLN A 462 37.30 -12.05 -13.36
N PRO A 463 37.87 -13.07 -14.04
CA PRO A 463 39.06 -13.79 -13.55
C PRO A 463 40.32 -12.96 -13.47
N SER A 464 40.36 -11.74 -14.03
CA SER A 464 41.46 -10.79 -13.92
C SER A 464 40.94 -9.37 -14.08
N GLY A 465 41.40 -8.44 -13.23
CA GLY A 465 41.01 -7.04 -13.31
C GLY A 465 41.23 -6.28 -11.99
N PRO A 466 41.00 -4.97 -11.98
CA PRO A 466 41.25 -4.12 -10.81
C PRO A 466 40.41 -4.52 -9.58
N VAL A 467 39.21 -5.01 -9.80
CA VAL A 467 38.32 -5.48 -8.70
C VAL A 467 38.95 -6.69 -8.00
N GLN A 468 39.44 -7.68 -8.77
CA GLN A 468 40.05 -8.88 -8.22
C GLN A 468 41.36 -8.54 -7.48
N GLU A 469 42.14 -7.60 -8.01
CA GLU A 469 43.38 -7.15 -7.35
C GLU A 469 43.06 -6.47 -6.00
N ALA A 470 42.10 -5.54 -5.99
CA ALA A 470 41.68 -4.84 -4.78
C ALA A 470 41.12 -5.81 -3.70
N ILE A 471 40.29 -6.75 -4.11
CA ILE A 471 39.78 -7.81 -3.21
C ILE A 471 40.92 -8.68 -2.70
N GLY A 472 41.86 -9.07 -3.56
CA GLY A 472 43.00 -9.87 -3.18
C GLY A 472 43.87 -9.17 -2.11
N GLN A 473 44.06 -7.88 -2.21
CA GLN A 473 44.79 -7.08 -1.22
C GLN A 473 44.03 -6.99 0.11
N PHE A 474 42.72 -6.71 0.09
CA PHE A 474 41.89 -6.69 1.27
C PHE A 474 41.88 -8.04 2.00
N VAL A 475 41.67 -9.15 1.29
CA VAL A 475 41.64 -10.50 1.83
C VAL A 475 43.04 -10.89 2.41
N ALA A 476 44.11 -10.51 1.75
CA ALA A 476 45.49 -10.74 2.25
C ALA A 476 45.73 -9.97 3.55
N ALA A 477 45.32 -8.69 3.64
CA ALA A 477 45.42 -7.89 4.86
C ALA A 477 44.64 -8.50 6.03
N ARG A 478 43.41 -8.91 5.79
CA ARG A 478 42.55 -9.60 6.79
C ARG A 478 43.19 -10.90 7.29
N ARG A 479 43.74 -11.68 6.37
CA ARG A 479 44.43 -12.95 6.70
C ARG A 479 45.65 -12.75 7.57
N LEU A 480 46.42 -11.68 7.35
CA LEU A 480 47.60 -11.33 8.17
C LEU A 480 47.20 -11.03 9.61
N LEU A 481 46.02 -10.48 9.84
CA LEU A 481 45.45 -10.20 11.18
C LEU A 481 44.74 -11.41 11.81
N GLY A 482 44.70 -12.56 11.14
CA GLY A 482 44.09 -13.77 11.65
C GLY A 482 42.57 -13.88 11.37
N HIS A 483 42.01 -13.01 10.53
CA HIS A 483 40.59 -12.99 10.14
C HIS A 483 40.42 -13.26 8.62
N PRO A 484 40.62 -14.52 8.16
CA PRO A 484 40.54 -14.86 6.75
C PRO A 484 39.14 -14.68 6.21
N VAL A 485 38.99 -14.09 5.03
CA VAL A 485 37.73 -13.92 4.31
C VAL A 485 37.73 -14.85 3.10
N ALA A 486 36.64 -15.63 2.94
CA ALA A 486 36.41 -16.46 1.76
C ALA A 486 35.76 -15.60 0.65
N VAL A 487 36.27 -15.72 -0.59
CA VAL A 487 35.64 -15.06 -1.76
C VAL A 487 34.93 -16.11 -2.58
N ILE A 488 33.64 -15.90 -2.85
CA ILE A 488 32.75 -16.84 -3.53
C ILE A 488 32.14 -16.16 -4.75
N ASP A 489 32.38 -16.71 -5.93
CA ASP A 489 31.79 -16.25 -7.18
C ASP A 489 30.40 -16.88 -7.34
N LEU A 490 29.40 -16.05 -7.59
CA LEU A 490 28.00 -16.43 -7.84
C LEU A 490 27.68 -16.52 -9.34
N SER A 491 28.63 -16.89 -10.20
CA SER A 491 28.47 -16.99 -11.65
C SER A 491 27.35 -17.97 -12.09
#